data_63a5530ee8a69665c8390224445ba839
#
_entry.id   63a5530ee8a69665c8390224445ba839
#
_cell.length_a   1.000
_cell.length_b   1.000
_cell.length_c   1.000
_cell.angle_alpha   90.00
_cell.angle_beta   90.00
_cell.angle_gamma   90.00
#
_symmetry.space_group_name_H-M   'P 1'
#
loop_
_entity.id
_entity.type
_entity.pdbx_description
1 polymer ?
#
loop_
_entity_poly.entity_id
_entity_poly.type
_entity_poly.pdbx_seq_one_letter_code
_entity_poly.pdbx_strand_id
1 'polypeptide(L)'
;MSTTQHRTPSSAPLGRAPTAPLPTTTPLVVFGAHLRGEPRCWQLEELGGAFLRDVRTAPAYRMHLAADGHRALVVPAPTGVPGMSLPGEEWLLPVPAVGTLLLALPAPEAVGPVALDDGREVLAVVGTVTGRERDISDPLGWRAFRAGYD
;
A
#
# COMPACT_ATOMS: atom_id res chain seq x y z
N MET A 1 -28.37 37.07 -8.19
CA MET A 1 -28.23 36.61 -8.20
C MET A 1 -27.74 35.93 -8.07
N SER A 2 -27.75 35.75 -8.00
CA SER A 2 -27.27 35.11 -8.01
C SER A 2 -26.78 34.34 -7.76
N THR A 3 -26.54 34.19 -7.64
CA THR A 3 -26.07 33.45 -7.66
C THR A 3 -25.73 32.62 -7.22
N THR A 4 -25.90 32.55 -7.03
CA THR A 4 -25.65 31.75 -6.88
C THR A 4 -25.41 30.88 -6.78
N GLN A 5 -25.42 30.69 -6.96
CA GLN A 5 -25.31 29.93 -7.13
C GLN A 5 -24.83 29.28 -7.21
N HIS A 6 -24.72 29.29 -7.22
CA HIS A 6 -24.32 28.67 -7.54
C HIS A 6 -23.95 28.05 -7.30
N ARG A 7 -23.82 28.05 -7.04
CA ARG A 7 -23.63 27.38 -6.95
C ARG A 7 -23.51 26.54 -6.92
N THR A 8 -23.47 26.36 -6.87
CA THR A 8 -23.44 25.58 -7.04
C THR A 8 -23.42 24.73 -6.91
N PRO A 9 -23.50 24.57 -7.01
CA PRO A 9 -23.46 23.64 -7.04
C PRO A 9 -23.15 22.75 -6.90
N SER A 10 -22.95 22.73 -6.94
CA SER A 10 -22.58 22.02 -7.06
C SER A 10 -22.12 21.48 -6.62
N SER A 11 -22.41 21.75 -6.50
CA SER A 11 -21.87 21.35 -6.07
C SER A 11 -21.29 20.57 -5.73
N ALA A 12 -20.99 21.11 -5.81
CA ALA A 12 -19.88 20.17 -5.87
C ALA A 12 -19.91 19.22 -4.71
N PRO A 13 -19.60 17.92 -4.95
CA PRO A 13 -19.59 16.95 -3.84
C PRO A 13 -18.47 17.18 -2.84
N LEU A 14 -17.42 17.91 -3.21
CA LEU A 14 -16.39 18.27 -2.25
C LEU A 14 -16.99 19.02 -1.08
N GLY A 15 -16.66 18.67 0.13
CA GLY A 15 -17.19 19.27 1.32
C GLY A 15 -18.51 18.70 1.78
N ARG A 16 -19.12 17.80 1.03
CA ARG A 16 -20.35 17.16 1.45
C ARG A 16 -20.03 15.92 2.29
N ALA A 17 -20.78 15.77 3.37
CA ALA A 17 -20.71 14.53 4.14
C ALA A 17 -21.22 13.37 3.29
N PRO A 18 -20.62 12.18 3.41
CA PRO A 18 -21.17 11.01 2.75
C PRO A 18 -22.56 10.70 3.27
N THR A 19 -23.43 10.17 2.42
CA THR A 19 -24.77 9.76 2.80
C THR A 19 -24.79 8.49 3.65
N ALA A 20 -23.72 7.71 3.58
CA ALA A 20 -23.56 6.50 4.39
C ALA A 20 -22.47 6.71 5.43
N PRO A 21 -22.50 5.97 6.54
CA PRO A 21 -21.41 6.03 7.51
C PRO A 21 -20.09 5.67 6.86
N LEU A 22 -19.00 6.26 7.34
CA LEU A 22 -17.65 5.87 6.92
C LEU A 22 -17.36 4.46 7.42
N PRO A 23 -16.60 3.66 6.68
CA PRO A 23 -16.19 2.34 7.14
C PRO A 23 -15.36 2.47 8.43
N THR A 24 -15.48 1.48 9.31
CA THR A 24 -14.71 1.43 10.54
C THR A 24 -13.41 0.66 10.36
N THR A 25 -13.34 -0.17 9.34
CA THR A 25 -12.15 -0.96 9.00
C THR A 25 -11.84 -0.80 7.53
N THR A 26 -10.59 -1.07 7.16
CA THR A 26 -10.14 -1.03 5.77
C THR A 26 -9.12 -2.12 5.52
N PRO A 27 -9.14 -2.73 4.33
CA PRO A 27 -8.02 -3.59 3.93
C PRO A 27 -6.76 -2.75 3.75
N LEU A 28 -5.63 -3.36 4.09
CA LEU A 28 -4.30 -2.82 3.83
C LEU A 28 -3.41 -3.96 3.39
N VAL A 29 -2.69 -3.78 2.29
CA VAL A 29 -1.78 -4.80 1.76
C VAL A 29 -0.35 -4.42 2.11
N VAL A 30 0.44 -5.40 2.51
CA VAL A 30 1.85 -5.24 2.82
C VAL A 30 2.67 -6.22 1.99
N PHE A 31 3.93 -5.87 1.69
CA PHE A 31 4.76 -6.62 0.75
C PHE A 31 6.11 -7.03 1.32
N GLY A 32 6.53 -6.46 2.44
CA GLY A 32 7.90 -6.63 2.92
C GLY A 32 8.00 -6.82 4.42
N ALA A 33 8.56 -5.84 5.11
CA ALA A 33 8.89 -5.97 6.53
C ALA A 33 7.69 -6.17 7.44
N HIS A 34 6.47 -5.88 6.96
CA HIS A 34 5.24 -6.06 7.71
C HIS A 34 4.57 -7.42 7.48
N LEU A 35 5.09 -8.25 6.59
CA LEU A 35 4.54 -9.61 6.38
C LEU A 35 4.64 -10.42 7.65
N ARG A 36 3.75 -11.41 7.79
CA ARG A 36 3.79 -12.33 8.94
C ARG A 36 5.19 -12.96 9.04
N GLY A 37 5.75 -12.95 10.25
CA GLY A 37 7.09 -13.48 10.50
C GLY A 37 8.22 -12.50 10.20
N GLU A 38 7.94 -11.36 9.63
CA GLU A 38 8.94 -10.34 9.36
C GLU A 38 9.02 -9.34 10.53
N PRO A 39 10.14 -8.59 10.63
CA PRO A 39 10.42 -7.81 11.83
C PRO A 39 9.40 -6.74 12.22
N ARG A 40 8.58 -6.26 11.28
CA ARG A 40 7.62 -5.20 11.57
C ARG A 40 6.17 -5.66 11.59
N CYS A 41 5.93 -6.96 11.47
CA CYS A 41 4.57 -7.50 11.51
C CYS A 41 3.85 -7.09 12.81
N TRP A 42 4.58 -6.99 13.91
CA TRP A 42 4.02 -6.63 15.21
C TRP A 42 3.29 -5.28 15.18
N GLN A 43 3.70 -4.36 14.29
CA GLN A 43 3.03 -3.06 14.19
C GLN A 43 1.57 -3.21 13.76
N LEU A 44 1.30 -4.10 12.81
CA LEU A 44 -0.07 -4.35 12.36
C LEU A 44 -0.89 -4.99 13.47
N GLU A 45 -0.31 -5.93 14.19
CA GLU A 45 -1.00 -6.62 15.27
C GLU A 45 -1.32 -5.67 16.42
N GLU A 46 -0.38 -4.82 16.81
CA GLU A 46 -0.59 -3.84 17.88
C GLU A 46 -1.65 -2.81 17.51
N LEU A 47 -1.81 -2.51 16.24
CA LEU A 47 -2.82 -1.58 15.76
C LEU A 47 -4.21 -2.21 15.64
N GLY A 48 -4.37 -3.46 16.04
CA GLY A 48 -5.63 -4.17 15.94
C GLY A 48 -5.88 -4.80 14.59
N GLY A 49 -4.83 -4.97 13.81
CA GLY A 49 -4.91 -5.60 12.49
C GLY A 49 -5.14 -7.09 12.58
N ALA A 50 -5.87 -7.62 11.60
CA ALA A 50 -6.11 -9.04 11.46
C ALA A 50 -5.71 -9.48 10.05
N PHE A 51 -4.92 -10.52 9.95
CA PHE A 51 -4.56 -11.09 8.66
C PHE A 51 -5.80 -11.68 7.99
N LEU A 52 -6.02 -11.34 6.71
CA LEU A 52 -7.14 -11.86 5.94
C LEU A 52 -6.71 -12.96 4.97
N ARG A 53 -5.76 -12.67 4.09
CA ARG A 53 -5.38 -13.61 3.04
C ARG A 53 -4.10 -13.18 2.35
N ASP A 54 -3.47 -14.15 1.69
CA ASP A 54 -2.42 -13.85 0.73
C ASP A 54 -3.04 -13.29 -0.55
N VAL A 55 -2.36 -12.32 -1.15
CA VAL A 55 -2.82 -11.67 -2.40
C VAL A 55 -1.64 -11.49 -3.35
N ARG A 56 -1.95 -11.12 -4.59
CA ARG A 56 -0.96 -10.72 -5.57
C ARG A 56 -1.43 -9.45 -6.26
N THR A 57 -0.48 -8.61 -6.62
CA THR A 57 -0.81 -7.42 -7.42
C THR A 57 -1.08 -7.80 -8.86
N ALA A 58 -1.77 -6.91 -9.58
CA ALA A 58 -1.75 -6.93 -11.03
C ALA A 58 -0.29 -6.88 -11.52
N PRO A 59 0.00 -7.34 -12.75
CA PRO A 59 1.39 -7.41 -13.26
C PRO A 59 1.87 -6.03 -13.72
N ALA A 60 1.87 -5.04 -12.82
CA ALA A 60 2.09 -3.65 -13.14
C ALA A 60 3.11 -2.99 -12.20
N TYR A 61 3.79 -3.76 -11.37
CA TYR A 61 4.61 -3.20 -10.29
C TYR A 61 6.04 -3.74 -10.32
N ARG A 62 6.92 -3.01 -9.64
CA ARG A 62 8.30 -3.43 -9.36
C ARG A 62 8.54 -3.28 -7.87
N MET A 63 9.45 -4.10 -7.34
CA MET A 63 9.85 -4.02 -5.94
C MET A 63 11.32 -3.61 -5.88
N HIS A 64 11.60 -2.58 -5.10
CA HIS A 64 12.96 -2.11 -4.89
C HIS A 64 13.34 -2.23 -3.43
N LEU A 65 14.64 -2.33 -3.18
CA LEU A 65 15.19 -2.40 -1.83
C LEU A 65 15.44 -0.98 -1.33
N ALA A 66 14.87 -0.65 -0.16
CA ALA A 66 15.15 0.63 0.47
C ALA A 66 16.63 0.75 0.80
N ALA A 67 17.11 1.99 0.93
CA ALA A 67 18.53 2.26 1.12
C ALA A 67 19.10 1.58 2.38
N ASP A 68 18.28 1.37 3.41
CA ASP A 68 18.74 0.69 4.63
C ASP A 68 18.86 -0.82 4.48
N GLY A 69 18.40 -1.38 3.37
CA GLY A 69 18.48 -2.82 3.11
C GLY A 69 17.43 -3.66 3.84
N HIS A 70 16.49 -3.06 4.53
CA HIS A 70 15.56 -3.77 5.42
C HIS A 70 14.09 -3.61 5.06
N ARG A 71 13.77 -2.89 3.99
CA ARG A 71 12.40 -2.61 3.60
C ARG A 71 12.22 -2.72 2.10
N ALA A 72 11.03 -3.16 1.70
CA ALA A 72 10.64 -3.22 0.29
C ALA A 72 9.89 -1.94 -0.08
N LEU A 73 10.18 -1.43 -1.27
CA LEU A 73 9.47 -0.29 -1.85
C LEU A 73 8.78 -0.78 -3.11
N VAL A 74 7.46 -0.86 -3.07
CA VAL A 74 6.66 -1.28 -4.23
C VAL A 74 6.20 -0.03 -4.96
N VAL A 75 6.45 -0.01 -6.26
CA VAL A 75 6.13 1.15 -7.10
C VAL A 75 5.53 0.66 -8.41
N PRO A 76 4.72 1.48 -9.09
CA PRO A 76 4.31 1.16 -10.46
C PRO A 76 5.53 1.00 -11.35
N ALA A 77 5.48 0.05 -12.27
CA ALA A 77 6.57 -0.14 -13.22
C ALA A 77 6.67 1.11 -14.12
N PRO A 78 7.88 1.67 -14.27
CA PRO A 78 8.05 2.83 -15.15
C PRO A 78 7.77 2.44 -16.60
N THR A 79 7.49 3.45 -17.42
CA THR A 79 7.31 3.25 -18.87
C THR A 79 8.53 2.54 -19.44
N GLY A 80 8.28 1.48 -20.21
CA GLY A 80 9.34 0.69 -20.83
C GLY A 80 9.96 -0.37 -19.95
N VAL A 81 9.54 -0.46 -18.67
CA VAL A 81 10.00 -1.52 -17.76
C VAL A 81 8.84 -2.50 -17.55
N PRO A 82 9.08 -3.80 -17.73
CA PRO A 82 8.00 -4.78 -17.51
C PRO A 82 7.52 -4.77 -16.08
N GLY A 83 6.20 -4.75 -15.90
CA GLY A 83 5.60 -4.91 -14.59
C GLY A 83 5.56 -6.38 -14.19
N MET A 84 5.42 -6.61 -12.90
CA MET A 84 5.37 -7.94 -12.32
C MET A 84 4.23 -8.02 -11.31
N SER A 85 3.60 -9.18 -11.22
CA SER A 85 2.65 -9.48 -10.15
C SER A 85 3.46 -9.87 -8.91
N LEU A 86 3.25 -9.12 -7.83
CA LEU A 86 4.03 -9.30 -6.60
C LEU A 86 3.14 -9.86 -5.50
N PRO A 87 3.64 -10.84 -4.72
CA PRO A 87 2.88 -11.37 -3.60
C PRO A 87 2.87 -10.40 -2.42
N GLY A 88 1.76 -10.38 -1.72
CA GLY A 88 1.59 -9.58 -0.52
C GLY A 88 0.59 -10.23 0.42
N GLU A 89 0.32 -9.57 1.52
CA GLU A 89 -0.68 -10.00 2.49
C GLU A 89 -1.70 -8.89 2.68
N GLU A 90 -2.96 -9.27 2.65
CA GLU A 90 -4.07 -8.34 2.92
C GLU A 90 -4.46 -8.50 4.38
N TRP A 91 -4.41 -7.38 5.09
CA TRP A 91 -4.79 -7.26 6.50
C TRP A 91 -5.99 -6.36 6.61
N LEU A 92 -6.80 -6.57 7.63
CA LEU A 92 -7.91 -5.68 7.96
C LEU A 92 -7.52 -4.85 9.17
N LEU A 93 -7.53 -3.52 9.03
CA LEU A 93 -7.17 -2.61 10.11
C LEU A 93 -8.34 -1.69 10.46
N PRO A 94 -8.44 -1.26 11.73
CA PRO A 94 -9.29 -0.12 12.04
C PRO A 94 -8.85 1.10 11.23
N VAL A 95 -9.79 1.88 10.72
CA VAL A 95 -9.45 3.03 9.88
C VAL A 95 -8.47 3.99 10.59
N PRO A 96 -8.67 4.34 11.88
CA PRO A 96 -7.70 5.22 12.55
C PRO A 96 -6.30 4.63 12.65
N ALA A 97 -6.17 3.30 12.65
CA ALA A 97 -4.86 2.65 12.73
C ALA A 97 -4.01 2.92 11.50
N VAL A 98 -4.63 3.13 10.34
CA VAL A 98 -3.88 3.48 9.13
C VAL A 98 -3.15 4.80 9.31
N GLY A 99 -3.78 5.79 9.94
CA GLY A 99 -3.12 7.05 10.24
C GLY A 99 -1.96 6.88 11.20
N THR A 100 -2.15 6.07 12.25
CA THR A 100 -1.07 5.78 13.21
C THR A 100 0.10 5.10 12.52
N LEU A 101 -0.19 4.10 11.67
CA LEU A 101 0.86 3.42 10.90
C LEU A 101 1.58 4.40 9.99
N LEU A 102 0.84 5.26 9.29
CA LEU A 102 1.41 6.23 8.36
C LEU A 102 2.41 7.15 9.05
N LEU A 103 2.10 7.59 10.27
CA LEU A 103 3.00 8.44 11.05
C LEU A 103 4.26 7.71 11.47
N ALA A 104 4.23 6.38 11.55
CA ALA A 104 5.36 5.58 11.96
C ALA A 104 6.22 5.08 10.80
N LEU A 105 5.73 5.20 9.55
CA LEU A 105 6.49 4.73 8.40
C LEU A 105 7.68 5.65 8.14
N PRO A 106 8.90 5.08 8.03
CA PRO A 106 10.06 5.90 7.66
C PRO A 106 10.02 6.21 6.17
N ALA A 107 10.50 7.42 5.81
CA ALA A 107 10.64 7.77 4.40
C ALA A 107 11.57 6.74 3.72
N PRO A 108 11.35 6.37 2.47
CA PRO A 108 10.33 6.87 1.56
C PRO A 108 9.07 6.00 1.49
N GLU A 109 8.76 5.25 2.54
CA GLU A 109 7.53 4.49 2.58
C GLU A 109 6.31 5.42 2.66
N ALA A 110 5.20 4.93 2.13
CA ALA A 110 3.95 5.67 2.08
C ALA A 110 2.80 4.68 2.03
N VAL A 111 1.58 5.17 2.12
CA VAL A 111 0.38 4.37 1.91
C VAL A 111 -0.31 4.91 0.66
N GLY A 112 -0.66 4.03 -0.25
CA GLY A 112 -1.35 4.39 -1.46
C GLY A 112 -2.07 3.20 -2.08
N PRO A 113 -2.92 3.43 -3.08
CA PRO A 113 -3.68 2.35 -3.69
C PRO A 113 -2.81 1.51 -4.62
N VAL A 114 -3.09 0.21 -4.63
CA VAL A 114 -2.51 -0.72 -5.61
C VAL A 114 -3.63 -1.55 -6.21
N ALA A 115 -3.43 -1.97 -7.46
CA ALA A 115 -4.35 -2.88 -8.13
C ALA A 115 -3.93 -4.31 -7.84
N LEU A 116 -4.88 -5.14 -7.43
CA LEU A 116 -4.67 -6.56 -7.24
C LEU A 116 -5.03 -7.33 -8.50
N ASP A 117 -4.55 -8.57 -8.59
CA ASP A 117 -4.79 -9.41 -9.78
C ASP A 117 -6.24 -9.85 -9.90
N ASP A 118 -7.04 -9.71 -8.85
CA ASP A 118 -8.48 -9.98 -8.88
C ASP A 118 -9.32 -8.77 -9.30
N GLY A 119 -8.68 -7.67 -9.67
CA GLY A 119 -9.35 -6.46 -10.14
C GLY A 119 -9.70 -5.45 -9.05
N ARG A 120 -9.50 -5.79 -7.77
CA ARG A 120 -9.73 -4.80 -6.70
C ARG A 120 -8.59 -3.83 -6.62
N GLU A 121 -8.90 -2.60 -6.19
CA GLU A 121 -7.90 -1.62 -5.82
C GLU A 121 -7.97 -1.44 -4.31
N VAL A 122 -6.85 -1.59 -3.63
CA VAL A 122 -6.78 -1.52 -2.16
C VAL A 122 -5.60 -0.66 -1.74
N LEU A 123 -5.68 -0.12 -0.53
CA LEU A 123 -4.54 0.58 0.06
C LEU A 123 -3.41 -0.41 0.35
N ALA A 124 -2.19 0.06 0.21
CA ALA A 124 -1.01 -0.75 0.47
C ALA A 124 0.12 0.11 1.03
N VAL A 125 1.02 -0.53 1.76
CA VAL A 125 2.30 0.10 2.11
C VAL A 125 3.18 0.02 0.87
N VAL A 126 3.49 1.18 0.33
CA VAL A 126 4.25 1.35 -0.92
C VAL A 126 5.44 2.24 -0.65
N GLY A 127 6.06 2.78 -1.68
CA GLY A 127 7.15 3.72 -1.50
C GLY A 127 7.40 4.54 -2.73
N THR A 128 8.40 5.40 -2.65
CA THR A 128 8.91 6.14 -3.80
C THR A 128 10.37 5.76 -3.98
N VAL A 129 10.86 5.89 -5.21
CA VAL A 129 12.24 5.54 -5.54
C VAL A 129 12.89 6.71 -6.28
N THR A 130 14.21 6.81 -6.12
CA THR A 130 15.01 7.85 -6.78
C THR A 130 15.62 7.36 -8.07
N GLY A 131 15.53 6.06 -8.36
CA GLY A 131 16.19 5.42 -9.48
C GLY A 131 17.52 4.79 -9.11
N ARG A 132 17.95 4.94 -7.86
CA ARG A 132 19.23 4.37 -7.39
C ARG A 132 19.03 3.08 -6.59
N GLU A 133 17.81 2.83 -6.15
CA GLU A 133 17.54 1.65 -5.34
C GLU A 133 17.64 0.39 -6.19
N ARG A 134 18.13 -0.67 -5.57
CA ARG A 134 18.25 -1.95 -6.25
C ARG A 134 16.88 -2.53 -6.50
N ASP A 135 16.63 -2.95 -7.75
CA ASP A 135 15.42 -3.68 -8.10
C ASP A 135 15.56 -5.12 -7.64
N ILE A 136 14.65 -5.55 -6.77
CA ILE A 136 14.62 -6.90 -6.22
C ILE A 136 13.32 -7.61 -6.59
N SER A 137 12.67 -7.16 -7.67
CA SER A 137 11.42 -7.76 -8.13
C SER A 137 11.60 -9.24 -8.42
N ASP A 138 10.70 -10.06 -7.87
CA ASP A 138 10.73 -11.51 -7.99
C ASP A 138 9.30 -12.01 -7.83
N PRO A 139 8.87 -13.01 -8.62
CA PRO A 139 7.51 -13.54 -8.48
C PRO A 139 7.21 -14.12 -7.10
N LEU A 140 8.23 -14.48 -6.33
CA LEU A 140 8.08 -14.98 -4.96
C LEU A 140 8.24 -13.87 -3.93
N GLY A 141 8.57 -12.65 -4.34
CA GLY A 141 8.51 -11.45 -3.50
C GLY A 141 9.62 -11.31 -2.48
N TRP A 142 9.29 -10.59 -1.41
CA TRP A 142 10.25 -10.18 -0.38
C TRP A 142 10.93 -11.38 0.31
N ARG A 143 10.16 -12.44 0.60
CA ARG A 143 10.74 -13.60 1.29
C ARG A 143 11.77 -14.31 0.44
N ALA A 144 11.57 -14.36 -0.89
CA ALA A 144 12.54 -14.93 -1.80
C ALA A 144 13.83 -14.11 -1.80
N PHE A 145 13.72 -12.78 -1.82
CA PHE A 145 14.88 -11.92 -1.71
C PHE A 145 15.63 -12.19 -0.40
N ARG A 146 14.91 -12.21 0.74
CA ARG A 146 15.51 -12.44 2.05
C ARG A 146 16.23 -13.78 2.12
N ALA A 147 15.67 -14.82 1.51
CA ALA A 147 16.21 -16.15 1.58
C ALA A 147 17.40 -16.36 0.63
N GLY A 148 17.40 -15.66 -0.50
CA GLY A 148 18.35 -15.91 -1.59
C GLY A 148 19.51 -14.93 -1.70
N TYR A 149 19.41 -13.77 -1.07
CA TYR A 149 20.37 -12.67 -1.30
C TYR A 149 20.93 -12.07 -0.03
N ASP A 150 20.66 -12.66 1.08
CA ASP A 150 21.16 -12.12 2.36
C ASP A 150 22.67 -11.96 2.38
#